data_93170b1d566f7541424ff5ab3c9cb097
#
_entry.id   93170b1d566f7541424ff5ab3c9cb097
#
_cell.length_a   1.000
_cell.length_b   1.000
_cell.length_c   1.000
_cell.angle_alpha   90.00
_cell.angle_beta   90.00
_cell.angle_gamma   90.00
#
_symmetry.space_group_name_H-M   'P 1'
#
loop_
_entity.id
_entity.type
_entity.pdbx_description
1 polymer ?
#
loop_
_entity_poly.entity_id
_entity_poly.type
_entity_poly.pdbx_seq_one_letter_code
_entity_poly.pdbx_strand_id
1 'polypeptide(L)'
;DAESWPLNVVVAITDTTAKGTGSTEAMEISRKTSPFYGAWIERQADDLATARRAIGARDFSTLAAVAEHNCLKMHSVMWASRPPVVFWNAATMQCLHTVRRLQQEGCRVFFTIDAGPQVKAVCHEQDMSAVRDALSATVGVQEILTTGLGPAAHLVRTS
;
A
#
# COMPACT_ATOMS: atom_id res chain seq x y z
N ASP A 1 -3.91 -18.59 4.77
CA ASP A 1 -5.04 -18.22 5.62
C ASP A 1 -4.53 -17.35 6.79
N ALA A 2 -5.41 -16.60 7.44
CA ALA A 2 -5.07 -15.63 8.48
C ALA A 2 -4.43 -16.29 9.72
N GLU A 3 -4.83 -17.51 10.06
CA GLU A 3 -4.28 -18.26 11.21
C GLU A 3 -2.84 -18.71 10.95
N SER A 4 -2.54 -19.04 9.70
CA SER A 4 -1.22 -19.55 9.32
C SER A 4 -0.16 -18.45 9.18
N TRP A 5 -0.57 -17.21 8.93
CA TRP A 5 0.31 -16.04 8.84
C TRP A 5 -0.42 -14.78 9.33
N PRO A 6 -0.38 -14.48 10.64
CA PRO A 6 -1.15 -13.42 11.26
C PRO A 6 -0.57 -12.04 10.91
N LEU A 7 -0.96 -11.53 9.75
CA LEU A 7 -0.68 -10.16 9.33
C LEU A 7 -1.84 -9.25 9.68
N ASN A 8 -1.52 -8.03 10.03
CA ASN A 8 -2.47 -6.96 10.29
C ASN A 8 -2.22 -5.79 9.34
N VAL A 9 -3.27 -5.03 9.11
CA VAL A 9 -3.24 -3.81 8.29
C VAL A 9 -3.68 -2.65 9.17
N VAL A 10 -2.81 -1.67 9.27
CA VAL A 10 -3.08 -0.37 9.90
C VAL A 10 -3.25 0.65 8.79
N VAL A 11 -4.43 1.24 8.67
CA VAL A 11 -4.73 2.23 7.65
C VAL A 11 -4.70 3.62 8.28
N ALA A 12 -3.77 4.47 7.82
CA ALA A 12 -3.72 5.87 8.19
C ALA A 12 -4.56 6.69 7.20
N ILE A 13 -5.65 7.26 7.66
CA ILE A 13 -6.52 8.16 6.91
C ILE A 13 -5.91 9.56 6.99
N THR A 14 -5.48 10.08 5.86
CA THR A 14 -4.81 11.39 5.76
C THR A 14 -5.69 12.45 5.10
N ASP A 15 -6.80 12.04 4.50
CA ASP A 15 -7.79 12.93 3.88
C ASP A 15 -9.13 12.21 3.76
N THR A 16 -10.22 12.87 4.15
CA THR A 16 -11.59 12.35 4.03
C THR A 16 -12.39 13.03 2.90
N THR A 17 -11.76 13.93 2.15
CA THR A 17 -12.40 14.61 1.02
C THR A 17 -12.55 13.70 -0.19
N ALA A 18 -13.53 14.00 -1.04
CA ALA A 18 -13.71 13.28 -2.29
C ALA A 18 -12.53 13.55 -3.24
N LYS A 19 -12.06 12.49 -3.92
CA LYS A 19 -10.96 12.61 -4.90
C LYS A 19 -11.41 13.40 -6.11
N GLY A 20 -10.56 14.29 -6.61
CA GLY A 20 -10.79 15.01 -7.86
C GLY A 20 -10.72 14.14 -9.11
N THR A 21 -9.94 13.06 -9.08
CA THR A 21 -9.75 12.13 -10.20
C THR A 21 -9.95 10.70 -9.74
N GLY A 22 -10.75 9.93 -10.44
CA GLY A 22 -10.97 8.50 -10.17
C GLY A 22 -9.74 7.65 -10.56
N SER A 23 -9.61 6.46 -9.98
CA SER A 23 -8.49 5.54 -10.26
C SER A 23 -8.44 5.09 -11.72
N THR A 24 -9.58 4.82 -12.33
CA THR A 24 -9.66 4.42 -13.74
C THR A 24 -9.22 5.55 -14.67
N GLU A 25 -9.68 6.77 -14.42
CA GLU A 25 -9.30 7.96 -15.18
C GLU A 25 -7.79 8.24 -15.04
N ALA A 26 -7.27 8.20 -13.81
CA ALA A 26 -5.84 8.38 -13.53
C ALA A 26 -4.98 7.37 -14.32
N MET A 27 -5.38 6.11 -14.34
CA MET A 27 -4.67 5.06 -15.05
C MET A 27 -4.76 5.23 -16.56
N GLU A 28 -5.89 5.69 -17.11
CA GLU A 28 -6.05 5.95 -18.53
C GLU A 28 -5.21 7.16 -18.99
N ILE A 29 -5.13 8.22 -18.18
CA ILE A 29 -4.20 9.34 -18.42
C ILE A 29 -2.76 8.82 -18.44
N SER A 30 -2.40 8.00 -17.46
CA SER A 30 -1.05 7.43 -17.36
C SER A 30 -0.69 6.55 -18.55
N ARG A 31 -1.61 5.70 -18.97
CA ARG A 31 -1.44 4.82 -20.13
C ARG A 31 -1.14 5.60 -21.41
N LYS A 32 -1.78 6.76 -21.58
CA LYS A 32 -1.65 7.58 -22.79
C LYS A 32 -0.43 8.50 -22.77
N THR A 33 0.01 8.94 -21.58
CA THR A 33 0.92 10.08 -21.49
C THR A 33 2.19 9.84 -20.68
N SER A 34 2.21 8.84 -19.77
CA SER A 34 3.38 8.58 -18.96
C SER A 34 4.48 7.86 -19.74
N PRO A 35 5.71 8.38 -19.78
CA PRO A 35 6.83 7.74 -20.45
C PRO A 35 7.25 6.43 -19.77
N PHE A 36 6.80 6.18 -18.53
CA PHE A 36 7.19 5.01 -17.74
C PHE A 36 6.15 3.89 -17.78
N TYR A 37 4.97 4.11 -18.42
CA TYR A 37 3.87 3.15 -18.37
C TYR A 37 4.26 1.80 -19.02
N GLY A 38 4.90 1.81 -20.19
CA GLY A 38 5.34 0.58 -20.87
C GLY A 38 6.27 -0.27 -20.00
N ALA A 39 7.34 0.34 -19.50
CA ALA A 39 8.32 -0.34 -18.65
C ALA A 39 7.69 -0.88 -17.34
N TRP A 40 6.71 -0.16 -16.77
CA TRP A 40 5.96 -0.63 -15.62
C TRP A 40 5.16 -1.90 -15.92
N ILE A 41 4.41 -1.91 -17.03
CA ILE A 41 3.61 -3.08 -17.46
C ILE A 41 4.49 -4.31 -17.72
N GLU A 42 5.62 -4.15 -18.41
CA GLU A 42 6.55 -5.23 -18.71
C GLU A 42 7.06 -5.97 -17.45
N ARG A 43 7.16 -5.27 -16.32
CA ARG A 43 7.66 -5.84 -15.07
C ARG A 43 6.57 -6.41 -14.14
N GLN A 44 5.28 -6.23 -14.46
CA GLN A 44 4.20 -6.65 -13.56
C GLN A 44 4.15 -8.17 -13.35
N ALA A 45 4.43 -8.96 -14.39
CA ALA A 45 4.43 -10.42 -14.27
C ALA A 45 5.50 -10.92 -13.30
N ASP A 46 6.69 -10.32 -13.31
CA ASP A 46 7.80 -10.68 -12.41
C ASP A 46 7.50 -10.30 -10.96
N ASP A 47 6.95 -9.10 -10.73
CA ASP A 47 6.54 -8.65 -9.40
C ASP A 47 5.44 -9.55 -8.84
N LEU A 48 4.44 -9.89 -9.63
CA LEU A 48 3.35 -10.78 -9.23
C LEU A 48 3.86 -12.19 -8.89
N ALA A 49 4.76 -12.73 -9.71
CA ALA A 49 5.37 -14.03 -9.46
C ALA A 49 6.20 -14.00 -8.15
N THR A 50 6.93 -12.92 -7.90
CA THR A 50 7.72 -12.74 -6.68
C THR A 50 6.81 -12.62 -5.45
N ALA A 51 5.74 -11.82 -5.52
CA ALA A 51 4.77 -11.69 -4.43
C ALA A 51 4.10 -13.04 -4.11
N ARG A 52 3.69 -13.82 -5.13
CA ARG A 52 3.11 -15.15 -4.94
C ARG A 52 4.05 -16.12 -4.24
N ARG A 53 5.33 -16.14 -4.63
CA ARG A 53 6.34 -16.98 -3.96
C ARG A 53 6.55 -16.54 -2.52
N ALA A 54 6.69 -15.24 -2.26
CA ALA A 54 6.86 -14.70 -0.92
C ALA A 54 5.67 -15.05 0.00
N ILE A 55 4.44 -14.93 -0.50
CA ILE A 55 3.24 -15.32 0.25
C ILE A 55 3.24 -16.82 0.53
N GLY A 56 3.53 -17.66 -0.45
CA GLY A 56 3.59 -19.12 -0.28
C GLY A 56 4.65 -19.57 0.72
N ALA A 57 5.79 -18.88 0.76
CA ALA A 57 6.88 -19.15 1.69
C ALA A 57 6.74 -18.41 3.03
N ARG A 58 5.75 -17.51 3.20
CA ARG A 58 5.63 -16.58 4.33
C ARG A 58 6.88 -15.72 4.54
N ASP A 59 7.54 -15.37 3.45
CA ASP A 59 8.71 -14.50 3.44
C ASP A 59 8.27 -13.03 3.48
N PHE A 60 8.19 -12.49 4.70
CA PHE A 60 7.77 -11.11 4.93
C PHE A 60 8.72 -10.11 4.28
N SER A 61 10.02 -10.36 4.33
CA SER A 61 11.02 -9.43 3.79
C SER A 61 10.89 -9.27 2.27
N THR A 62 10.78 -10.39 1.56
CA THR A 62 10.57 -10.36 0.11
C THR A 62 9.21 -9.77 -0.26
N LEU A 63 8.13 -10.08 0.51
CA LEU A 63 6.81 -9.49 0.28
C LEU A 63 6.84 -7.97 0.49
N ALA A 64 7.46 -7.49 1.58
CA ALA A 64 7.60 -6.07 1.87
C ALA A 64 8.34 -5.35 0.74
N ALA A 65 9.49 -5.89 0.31
CA ALA A 65 10.30 -5.29 -0.74
C ALA A 65 9.53 -5.17 -2.07
N VAL A 66 8.86 -6.24 -2.51
CA VAL A 66 8.12 -6.20 -3.80
C VAL A 66 6.88 -5.34 -3.73
N ALA A 67 6.15 -5.34 -2.60
CA ALA A 67 4.93 -4.55 -2.43
C ALA A 67 5.23 -3.04 -2.42
N GLU A 68 6.21 -2.60 -1.64
CA GLU A 68 6.62 -1.19 -1.62
C GLU A 68 7.17 -0.73 -2.96
N HIS A 69 8.02 -1.54 -3.59
CA HIS A 69 8.58 -1.22 -4.90
C HIS A 69 7.48 -1.09 -5.97
N ASN A 70 6.52 -2.01 -5.99
CA ASN A 70 5.39 -1.97 -6.93
C ASN A 70 4.49 -0.74 -6.68
N CYS A 71 4.20 -0.42 -5.41
CA CYS A 71 3.48 0.79 -5.03
C CYS A 71 4.17 2.05 -5.56
N LEU A 72 5.47 2.20 -5.30
CA LEU A 72 6.25 3.35 -5.75
C LEU A 72 6.31 3.47 -7.27
N LYS A 73 6.47 2.34 -7.99
CA LYS A 73 6.43 2.33 -9.46
C LYS A 73 5.11 2.86 -10.00
N MET A 74 3.99 2.36 -9.48
CA MET A 74 2.65 2.79 -9.91
C MET A 74 2.47 4.30 -9.73
N HIS A 75 2.84 4.84 -8.57
CA HIS A 75 2.73 6.28 -8.32
C HIS A 75 3.70 7.10 -9.19
N SER A 76 4.92 6.62 -9.43
CA SER A 76 5.87 7.28 -10.35
C SER A 76 5.32 7.38 -11.78
N VAL A 77 4.62 6.35 -12.26
CA VAL A 77 3.93 6.36 -13.55
C VAL A 77 2.87 7.45 -13.59
N MET A 78 2.05 7.58 -12.53
CA MET A 78 1.01 8.61 -12.45
C MET A 78 1.59 10.02 -12.32
N TRP A 79 2.65 10.21 -11.53
CA TRP A 79 3.30 11.50 -11.36
C TRP A 79 3.94 12.03 -12.65
N ALA A 80 4.42 11.13 -13.52
CA ALA A 80 5.00 11.48 -14.82
C ALA A 80 3.96 11.62 -15.95
N SER A 81 2.68 11.50 -15.65
CA SER A 81 1.59 11.68 -16.62
C SER A 81 1.39 13.16 -17.03
N ARG A 82 0.64 13.38 -18.08
CA ARG A 82 0.27 14.73 -18.57
C ARG A 82 -1.24 14.81 -18.79
N PRO A 83 -1.99 15.51 -17.93
CA PRO A 83 -1.53 16.20 -16.70
C PRO A 83 -1.03 15.20 -15.64
N PRO A 84 -0.15 15.63 -14.70
CA PRO A 84 0.32 14.77 -13.63
C PRO A 84 -0.82 14.43 -12.68
N VAL A 85 -0.85 13.17 -12.22
CA VAL A 85 -1.81 12.72 -11.21
C VAL A 85 -1.04 12.44 -9.91
N VAL A 86 -1.32 13.23 -8.90
CA VAL A 86 -0.68 13.14 -7.58
C VAL A 86 -1.76 12.94 -6.53
N PHE A 87 -1.83 11.74 -5.97
CA PHE A 87 -2.76 11.42 -4.89
C PHE A 87 -2.20 11.72 -3.50
N TRP A 88 -0.87 11.75 -3.37
CA TRP A 88 -0.21 11.89 -2.07
C TRP A 88 -0.23 13.33 -1.59
N ASN A 89 -0.50 13.48 -0.30
CA ASN A 89 -0.41 14.74 0.41
C ASN A 89 0.80 14.74 1.38
N ALA A 90 0.98 15.85 2.13
CA ALA A 90 2.07 15.95 3.09
C ALA A 90 2.01 14.87 4.18
N ALA A 91 0.80 14.54 4.67
CA ALA A 91 0.62 13.51 5.69
C ALA A 91 0.94 12.11 5.14
N THR A 92 0.61 11.83 3.87
CA THR A 92 1.04 10.59 3.20
C THR A 92 2.56 10.43 3.28
N MET A 93 3.32 11.47 2.92
CA MET A 93 4.79 11.45 2.99
C MET A 93 5.30 11.26 4.42
N GLN A 94 4.69 11.94 5.40
CA GLN A 94 5.04 11.75 6.81
C GLN A 94 4.82 10.31 7.28
N CYS A 95 3.71 9.68 6.88
CA CYS A 95 3.44 8.27 7.16
C CYS A 95 4.52 7.35 6.57
N LEU A 96 4.97 7.60 5.33
CA LEU A 96 6.06 6.84 4.72
C LEU A 96 7.36 6.95 5.54
N HIS A 97 7.71 8.17 5.98
CA HIS A 97 8.88 8.38 6.85
C HIS A 97 8.72 7.64 8.19
N THR A 98 7.52 7.67 8.77
CA THR A 98 7.21 6.91 10.01
C THR A 98 7.42 5.41 9.80
N VAL A 99 6.89 4.84 8.71
CA VAL A 99 7.10 3.41 8.40
C VAL A 99 8.58 3.09 8.18
N ARG A 100 9.34 3.92 7.47
CA ARG A 100 10.78 3.73 7.27
C ARG A 100 11.56 3.74 8.59
N ARG A 101 11.21 4.64 9.51
CA ARG A 101 11.81 4.68 10.85
C ARG A 101 11.50 3.39 11.62
N LEU A 102 10.25 2.94 11.63
CA LEU A 102 9.85 1.68 12.29
C LEU A 102 10.61 0.47 11.74
N GLN A 103 10.82 0.41 10.42
CA GLN A 103 11.63 -0.63 9.78
C GLN A 103 13.08 -0.61 10.30
N GLN A 104 13.68 0.58 10.42
CA GLN A 104 15.03 0.75 10.96
C GLN A 104 15.13 0.36 12.44
N GLU A 105 14.05 0.53 13.21
CA GLU A 105 13.89 0.11 14.61
C GLU A 105 13.61 -1.39 14.75
N GLY A 106 13.49 -2.13 13.63
CA GLY A 106 13.32 -3.59 13.60
C GLY A 106 11.87 -4.07 13.52
N CYS A 107 10.88 -3.17 13.41
CA CYS A 107 9.48 -3.57 13.20
C CYS A 107 9.30 -4.21 11.82
N ARG A 108 8.59 -5.33 11.77
CA ARG A 108 8.18 -5.99 10.53
C ARG A 108 6.94 -5.32 9.97
N VAL A 109 7.14 -4.27 9.21
CA VAL A 109 6.10 -3.46 8.59
C VAL A 109 6.51 -3.04 7.19
N PHE A 110 5.56 -2.94 6.27
CA PHE A 110 5.73 -2.30 4.98
C PHE A 110 4.49 -1.50 4.62
N PHE A 111 4.62 -0.56 3.71
CA PHE A 111 3.48 0.22 3.24
C PHE A 111 3.02 -0.16 1.84
N THR A 112 1.75 0.08 1.58
CA THR A 112 1.18 0.18 0.23
C THR A 112 0.15 1.31 0.18
N ILE A 113 0.00 1.91 -0.99
CA ILE A 113 -0.91 3.03 -1.23
C ILE A 113 -1.58 2.78 -2.57
N ASP A 114 -2.92 2.80 -2.58
CA ASP A 114 -3.70 2.71 -3.82
C ASP A 114 -3.89 4.11 -4.45
N ALA A 115 -4.85 4.25 -5.36
CA ALA A 115 -5.21 5.53 -5.95
C ALA A 115 -5.92 6.43 -4.93
N GLY A 116 -5.15 7.02 -4.04
CA GLY A 116 -5.60 7.90 -2.96
C GLY A 116 -4.43 8.26 -2.04
N PRO A 117 -4.65 9.10 -1.00
CA PRO A 117 -3.63 9.53 -0.07
C PRO A 117 -3.45 8.60 1.14
N GLN A 118 -4.35 7.61 1.33
CA GLN A 118 -4.38 6.77 2.52
C GLN A 118 -3.26 5.74 2.52
N VAL A 119 -2.51 5.67 3.61
CA VAL A 119 -1.41 4.72 3.76
C VAL A 119 -1.90 3.44 4.46
N LYS A 120 -1.64 2.30 3.87
CA LYS A 120 -1.86 0.99 4.47
C LYS A 120 -0.52 0.43 4.90
N ALA A 121 -0.31 0.32 6.21
CA ALA A 121 0.87 -0.33 6.77
C ALA A 121 0.51 -1.79 7.12
N VAL A 122 1.14 -2.72 6.44
CA VAL A 122 0.97 -4.16 6.68
C VAL A 122 2.09 -4.61 7.61
N CYS A 123 1.75 -5.26 8.72
CA CYS A 123 2.72 -5.65 9.72
C CYS A 123 2.40 -7.01 10.34
N HIS A 124 3.37 -7.57 11.04
CA HIS A 124 3.12 -8.70 11.92
C HIS A 124 2.28 -8.30 13.13
N GLU A 125 1.48 -9.22 13.64
CA GLU A 125 0.61 -9.00 14.79
C GLU A 125 1.36 -8.41 16.01
N GLN A 126 2.55 -8.91 16.30
CA GLN A 126 3.36 -8.42 17.43
C GLN A 126 3.82 -6.96 17.27
N ASP A 127 3.90 -6.44 16.05
CA ASP A 127 4.34 -5.08 15.75
C ASP A 127 3.16 -4.10 15.58
N MET A 128 1.90 -4.62 15.53
CA MET A 128 0.71 -3.83 15.21
C MET A 128 0.51 -2.64 16.15
N SER A 129 0.71 -2.82 17.45
CA SER A 129 0.53 -1.74 18.44
C SER A 129 1.51 -0.60 18.19
N ALA A 130 2.80 -0.91 17.98
CA ALA A 130 3.82 0.09 17.71
C ALA A 130 3.56 0.84 16.38
N VAL A 131 3.15 0.11 15.35
CA VAL A 131 2.80 0.69 14.04
C VAL A 131 1.58 1.62 14.15
N ARG A 132 0.51 1.17 14.83
CA ARG A 132 -0.70 1.96 15.05
C ARG A 132 -0.38 3.25 15.82
N ASP A 133 0.34 3.15 16.92
CA ASP A 133 0.63 4.28 17.80
C ASP A 133 1.53 5.31 17.10
N ALA A 134 2.54 4.85 16.35
CA ALA A 134 3.41 5.73 15.58
C ALA A 134 2.68 6.44 14.44
N LEU A 135 1.81 5.74 13.70
CA LEU A 135 1.03 6.36 12.64
C LEU A 135 -0.04 7.30 13.20
N SER A 136 -0.68 6.97 14.32
CA SER A 136 -1.63 7.85 15.00
C SER A 136 -0.99 9.16 15.46
N ALA A 137 0.28 9.13 15.87
CA ALA A 137 1.04 10.31 16.26
C ALA A 137 1.61 11.11 15.07
N THR A 138 1.46 10.60 13.83
CA THR A 138 1.99 11.26 12.62
C THR A 138 1.14 12.49 12.28
N VAL A 139 1.79 13.62 12.09
CA VAL A 139 1.10 14.89 11.78
C VAL A 139 0.31 14.79 10.48
N GLY A 140 -0.97 15.17 10.55
CA GLY A 140 -1.90 15.15 9.43
C GLY A 140 -2.67 13.84 9.24
N VAL A 141 -2.42 12.83 10.07
CA VAL A 141 -3.29 11.64 10.16
C VAL A 141 -4.55 12.04 10.93
N GLN A 142 -5.71 11.77 10.33
CA GLN A 142 -7.03 12.15 10.87
C GLN A 142 -7.66 10.98 11.64
N GLU A 143 -7.46 9.76 11.17
CA GLU A 143 -8.04 8.55 11.75
C GLU A 143 -7.13 7.34 11.48
N ILE A 144 -7.18 6.34 12.36
CA ILE A 144 -6.54 5.05 12.17
C ILE A 144 -7.60 3.95 12.18
N LEU A 145 -7.57 3.10 11.16
CA LEU A 145 -8.33 1.86 11.12
C LEU A 145 -7.36 0.68 11.23
N THR A 146 -7.77 -0.37 11.94
CA THR A 146 -6.99 -1.59 12.06
C THR A 146 -7.83 -2.81 11.69
N THR A 147 -7.25 -3.75 10.95
CA THR A 147 -7.91 -5.01 10.60
C THR A 147 -6.88 -6.12 10.44
N GLY A 148 -7.30 -7.36 10.67
CA GLY A 148 -6.55 -8.55 10.26
C GLY A 148 -6.85 -8.94 8.82
N LEU A 149 -6.30 -10.08 8.39
CA LEU A 149 -6.63 -10.68 7.10
C LEU A 149 -8.07 -11.22 7.13
N GLY A 150 -8.83 -10.97 6.08
CA GLY A 150 -10.15 -11.52 5.90
C GLY A 150 -10.16 -13.03 5.57
N PRO A 151 -11.33 -13.68 5.62
CA PRO A 151 -11.48 -15.05 5.17
C PRO A 151 -11.27 -15.17 3.66
N ALA A 152 -11.03 -16.39 3.19
CA ALA A 152 -11.00 -16.67 1.75
C ALA A 152 -12.35 -16.33 1.10
N ALA A 153 -12.33 -16.01 -0.19
CA ALA A 153 -13.54 -15.77 -0.96
C ALA A 153 -14.44 -17.02 -0.93
N HIS A 154 -15.73 -16.83 -0.65
CA HIS A 154 -16.73 -17.89 -0.63
C HIS A 154 -18.05 -17.43 -1.25
N LEU A 155 -18.82 -18.40 -1.76
CA LEU A 155 -20.13 -18.11 -2.31
C LEU A 155 -21.14 -17.99 -1.16
N VAL A 156 -21.83 -16.85 -1.09
CA VAL A 156 -22.99 -16.68 -0.20
C VAL A 156 -24.19 -17.31 -0.88
N ARG A 157 -24.71 -18.42 -0.33
CA ARG A 157 -26.00 -18.96 -0.78
C ARG A 157 -27.10 -18.10 -0.17
N THR A 158 -27.80 -17.35 -1.01
CA THR A 158 -29.08 -16.75 -0.60
C THR A 158 -30.10 -17.85 -0.47
N SER A 159 -30.62 -18.05 0.74
CA SER A 159 -31.77 -18.92 1.03
C SER A 159 -33.05 -18.29 0.51
#